data_57f1e78200fb0e93fa676f74446bdf76
#
_entry.id   57f1e78200fb0e93fa676f74446bdf76
#
_cell.length_a   1.000
_cell.length_b   1.000
_cell.length_c   1.000
_cell.angle_alpha   90.00
_cell.angle_beta   90.00
_cell.angle_gamma   90.00
#
_symmetry.space_group_name_H-M   'P 1'
#
loop_
_entity.id
_entity.type
_entity.pdbx_description
1 polymer ?
#
loop_
_entity_poly.entity_id
_entity_poly.type
_entity_poly.pdbx_seq_one_letter_code
_entity_poly.pdbx_strand_id
1 'polypeptide(L)'
;MKDVIKSQYDDAKLSYKNILDGNMQPWVMRFIKAVGKGINDFDMIRDGEDILLGVSGGKDSLALAMALSIRRRWLPIDYKLHAIMINWIEHPIDEAYRPRLEQYFKDLDIDFEIHDEYQFPQSFKGDFNCYLCSRNRRRILFEMAQQRGFRQIALGHHLDDLVETTMMNLFFRGNFATMNPIQEFFDGKLYVIRPMIEIHEQTIIRLAQTYDFPVIKPVCPYDQTNIRAKLKPIVKEICHMDKFACEHVFDAHKLDCRIERLEQDTSGIGPKPESKTESKTD
;
A
#
# COMPACT_ATOMS: atom_id res chain seq x y z
N MET A 1 33.60 23.05 21.14
CA MET A 1 32.84 22.54 22.30
C MET A 1 31.33 22.37 22.03
N LYS A 2 30.89 22.46 20.74
CA LYS A 2 29.50 22.21 20.29
C LYS A 2 29.34 20.90 19.49
N ASP A 3 30.41 20.22 19.12
CA ASP A 3 30.39 19.02 18.27
C ASP A 3 30.52 17.69 19.04
N VAL A 4 30.65 17.73 20.37
CA VAL A 4 30.79 16.52 21.21
C VAL A 4 29.46 16.06 21.83
N ILE A 5 28.40 16.87 21.73
CA ILE A 5 27.09 16.55 22.36
C ILE A 5 26.13 15.79 21.39
N LYS A 6 26.50 15.65 20.13
CA LYS A 6 25.65 14.98 19.12
C LYS A 6 25.79 13.46 19.04
N SER A 7 26.72 12.85 19.76
CA SER A 7 27.01 11.40 19.68
C SER A 7 26.48 10.56 20.86
N GLN A 8 25.71 11.13 21.80
CA GLN A 8 25.24 10.42 23.00
C GLN A 8 23.74 10.07 23.00
N TYR A 9 23.00 10.39 21.92
CA TYR A 9 21.61 9.97 21.72
C TYR A 9 21.44 9.27 20.37
N ASP A 10 22.29 8.31 20.07
CA ASP A 10 21.92 7.18 19.23
C ASP A 10 21.06 6.27 20.14
N ASP A 11 19.81 6.74 20.41
CA ASP A 11 18.85 5.96 21.18
C ASP A 11 18.67 4.63 20.43
N ALA A 12 19.12 3.54 21.03
CA ALA A 12 19.00 2.21 20.47
C ALA A 12 17.52 2.00 20.14
N LYS A 13 17.22 1.76 18.87
CA LYS A 13 15.85 1.53 18.42
C LYS A 13 15.20 0.42 19.23
N LEU A 14 13.93 0.57 19.53
CA LEU A 14 13.14 -0.48 20.16
C LEU A 14 13.00 -1.67 19.20
N SER A 15 12.96 -2.87 19.74
CA SER A 15 12.67 -4.03 18.90
C SER A 15 11.23 -4.00 18.40
N TYR A 16 11.02 -4.25 17.10
CA TYR A 16 9.69 -4.43 16.53
C TYR A 16 8.92 -5.60 17.19
N LYS A 17 9.63 -6.56 17.78
CA LYS A 17 9.02 -7.68 18.52
C LYS A 17 8.18 -7.19 19.70
N ASN A 18 8.55 -6.08 20.33
CA ASN A 18 7.73 -5.46 21.38
C ASN A 18 6.32 -5.14 20.89
N ILE A 19 6.17 -4.74 19.62
CA ILE A 19 4.85 -4.49 19.03
C ILE A 19 4.06 -5.79 18.89
N LEU A 20 4.73 -6.87 18.47
CA LEU A 20 4.12 -8.20 18.30
C LEU A 20 3.67 -8.80 19.64
N ASP A 21 4.42 -8.53 20.70
CA ASP A 21 4.12 -8.99 22.08
C ASP A 21 3.06 -8.11 22.77
N GLY A 22 2.52 -7.10 22.07
CA GLY A 22 1.52 -6.18 22.63
C GLY A 22 2.12 -5.06 23.49
N ASN A 23 3.45 -5.04 23.68
CA ASN A 23 4.15 -3.98 24.41
C ASN A 23 4.49 -2.81 23.46
N MET A 24 3.47 -2.10 23.03
CA MET A 24 3.58 -1.00 22.08
C MET A 24 3.12 0.33 22.65
N GLN A 25 3.71 1.41 22.14
CA GLN A 25 3.29 2.76 22.53
C GLN A 25 1.86 3.07 22.02
N PRO A 26 1.07 3.91 22.72
CA PRO A 26 -0.32 4.20 22.35
C PRO A 26 -0.50 4.74 20.93
N TRP A 27 0.48 5.46 20.38
CA TRP A 27 0.41 5.96 19.00
C TRP A 27 0.58 4.85 17.96
N VAL A 28 1.34 3.78 18.25
CA VAL A 28 1.45 2.59 17.38
C VAL A 28 0.10 1.86 17.33
N MET A 29 -0.56 1.72 18.48
CA MET A 29 -1.92 1.17 18.54
C MET A 29 -2.89 2.00 17.69
N ARG A 30 -2.80 3.36 17.75
CA ARG A 30 -3.62 4.23 16.88
C ARG A 30 -3.34 4.02 15.41
N PHE A 31 -2.08 3.87 15.02
CA PHE A 31 -1.69 3.54 13.64
C PHE A 31 -2.35 2.24 13.17
N ILE A 32 -2.23 1.16 13.94
CA ILE A 32 -2.80 -0.15 13.58
C ILE A 32 -4.35 -0.08 13.49
N LYS A 33 -5.00 0.67 14.40
CA LYS A 33 -6.45 0.90 14.34
C LYS A 33 -6.85 1.73 13.11
N ALA A 34 -6.07 2.73 12.74
CA ALA A 34 -6.33 3.55 11.56
C ALA A 34 -6.19 2.74 10.26
N VAL A 35 -5.18 1.85 10.15
CA VAL A 35 -5.10 0.87 9.05
C VAL A 35 -6.36 0.00 8.98
N GLY A 36 -6.81 -0.47 10.14
CA GLY A 36 -8.05 -1.25 10.21
C GLY A 36 -9.30 -0.48 9.84
N LYS A 37 -9.36 0.81 10.16
CA LYS A 37 -10.45 1.69 9.73
C LYS A 37 -10.49 1.76 8.20
N GLY A 38 -9.36 2.02 7.53
CA GLY A 38 -9.30 2.04 6.06
C GLY A 38 -9.72 0.70 5.44
N ILE A 39 -9.32 -0.43 6.02
CA ILE A 39 -9.78 -1.76 5.55
C ILE A 39 -11.31 -1.88 5.61
N ASN A 40 -11.93 -1.46 6.72
CA ASN A 40 -13.37 -1.56 6.91
C ASN A 40 -14.15 -0.54 6.07
N ASP A 41 -13.68 0.71 5.98
CA ASP A 41 -14.36 1.78 5.24
C ASP A 41 -14.48 1.47 3.74
N PHE A 42 -13.56 0.67 3.20
CA PHE A 42 -13.52 0.29 1.79
C PHE A 42 -13.77 -1.19 1.52
N ASP A 43 -14.16 -1.99 2.53
CA ASP A 43 -14.39 -3.44 2.40
C ASP A 43 -13.23 -4.16 1.70
N MET A 44 -11.98 -3.89 2.17
CA MET A 44 -10.78 -4.35 1.49
C MET A 44 -10.47 -5.82 1.70
N ILE A 45 -10.78 -6.37 2.88
CA ILE A 45 -10.41 -7.73 3.27
C ILE A 45 -11.64 -8.45 3.81
N ARG A 46 -11.91 -9.63 3.28
CA ARG A 46 -13.02 -10.50 3.69
C ARG A 46 -12.52 -11.77 4.34
N ASP A 47 -13.42 -12.45 5.04
CA ASP A 47 -13.12 -13.73 5.69
C ASP A 47 -12.70 -14.79 4.68
N GLY A 48 -11.66 -15.55 5.01
CA GLY A 48 -11.13 -16.65 4.20
C GLY A 48 -10.23 -16.22 3.02
N GLU A 49 -9.88 -14.92 2.90
CA GLU A 49 -9.06 -14.44 1.78
C GLU A 49 -7.56 -14.70 1.97
N ASP A 50 -6.91 -15.04 0.86
CA ASP A 50 -5.45 -15.09 0.74
C ASP A 50 -4.95 -13.80 0.08
N ILE A 51 -4.05 -13.07 0.75
CA ILE A 51 -3.58 -11.74 0.34
C ILE A 51 -2.09 -11.79 0.01
N LEU A 52 -1.74 -11.35 -1.19
CA LEU A 52 -0.35 -11.18 -1.61
C LEU A 52 0.15 -9.78 -1.25
N LEU A 53 1.17 -9.68 -0.40
CA LEU A 53 1.84 -8.43 -0.06
C LEU A 53 2.96 -8.14 -1.04
N GLY A 54 2.88 -7.02 -1.76
CA GLY A 54 3.99 -6.52 -2.55
C GLY A 54 5.00 -5.78 -1.66
N VAL A 55 6.17 -6.39 -1.46
CA VAL A 55 7.24 -5.86 -0.59
C VAL A 55 8.31 -5.18 -1.41
N SER A 56 8.63 -3.93 -1.08
CA SER A 56 9.76 -3.18 -1.67
C SER A 56 11.01 -3.19 -0.80
N GLY A 57 10.92 -3.69 0.43
CA GLY A 57 11.96 -3.57 1.46
C GLY A 57 12.02 -2.17 2.11
N GLY A 58 11.23 -1.22 1.62
CA GLY A 58 11.09 0.10 2.23
C GLY A 58 10.19 0.10 3.48
N LYS A 59 10.31 1.17 4.28
CA LYS A 59 9.56 1.36 5.53
C LYS A 59 8.06 1.12 5.39
N ASP A 60 7.46 1.53 4.26
CA ASP A 60 6.02 1.50 4.05
C ASP A 60 5.50 0.07 3.89
N SER A 61 6.17 -0.75 3.08
CA SER A 61 5.80 -2.15 2.88
C SER A 61 5.99 -3.00 4.15
N LEU A 62 7.03 -2.71 4.94
CA LEU A 62 7.27 -3.39 6.22
C LEU A 62 6.24 -2.98 7.27
N ALA A 63 5.90 -1.68 7.35
CA ALA A 63 4.85 -1.19 8.26
C ALA A 63 3.47 -1.79 7.92
N LEU A 64 3.14 -1.92 6.62
CA LEU A 64 1.92 -2.59 6.18
C LEU A 64 1.89 -4.05 6.62
N ALA A 65 2.96 -4.81 6.37
CA ALA A 65 3.06 -6.21 6.74
C ALA A 65 2.83 -6.41 8.25
N MET A 66 3.50 -5.58 9.08
CA MET A 66 3.32 -5.62 10.53
C MET A 66 1.87 -5.29 10.93
N ALA A 67 1.28 -4.22 10.39
CA ALA A 67 -0.07 -3.83 10.73
C ALA A 67 -1.09 -4.92 10.40
N LEU A 68 -0.99 -5.55 9.21
CA LEU A 68 -1.88 -6.63 8.80
C LEU A 68 -1.67 -7.89 9.64
N SER A 69 -0.43 -8.27 9.97
CA SER A 69 -0.15 -9.41 10.85
C SER A 69 -0.79 -9.24 12.22
N ILE A 70 -0.70 -8.03 12.82
CA ILE A 70 -1.31 -7.77 14.13
C ILE A 70 -2.84 -7.75 14.03
N ARG A 71 -3.37 -7.11 12.99
CA ARG A 71 -4.82 -7.01 12.75
C ARG A 71 -5.46 -8.39 12.62
N ARG A 72 -4.82 -9.33 11.93
CA ARG A 72 -5.28 -10.72 11.80
C ARG A 72 -5.56 -11.38 13.15
N ARG A 73 -4.80 -11.04 14.20
CA ARG A 73 -4.98 -11.58 15.55
C ARG A 73 -6.15 -10.95 16.32
N TRP A 74 -6.68 -9.81 15.87
CA TRP A 74 -7.70 -9.04 16.60
C TRP A 74 -9.08 -9.07 15.95
N LEU A 75 -9.15 -9.50 14.70
CA LEU A 75 -10.38 -9.52 13.93
C LEU A 75 -11.11 -10.85 14.10
N PRO A 76 -12.45 -10.86 14.02
CA PRO A 76 -13.23 -12.09 13.97
C PRO A 76 -13.23 -12.75 12.58
N ILE A 77 -12.42 -12.27 11.65
CA ILE A 77 -12.22 -12.83 10.31
C ILE A 77 -10.83 -13.45 10.22
N ASP A 78 -10.72 -14.54 9.48
CA ASP A 78 -9.45 -15.19 9.18
C ASP A 78 -9.01 -14.83 7.76
N TYR A 79 -7.72 -14.52 7.58
CA TYR A 79 -7.08 -14.30 6.29
C TYR A 79 -5.60 -14.66 6.35
N LYS A 80 -5.05 -15.10 5.21
CA LYS A 80 -3.64 -15.44 5.11
C LYS A 80 -2.86 -14.35 4.41
N LEU A 81 -1.60 -14.22 4.81
CA LEU A 81 -0.68 -13.24 4.24
C LEU A 81 0.51 -13.96 3.61
N HIS A 82 0.79 -13.63 2.37
CA HIS A 82 1.96 -14.07 1.64
C HIS A 82 2.70 -12.84 1.13
N ALA A 83 3.99 -12.77 1.31
CA ALA A 83 4.78 -11.60 0.95
C ALA A 83 5.79 -11.93 -0.15
N ILE A 84 5.84 -11.10 -1.19
CA ILE A 84 6.79 -11.23 -2.29
C ILE A 84 7.56 -9.93 -2.46
N MET A 85 8.88 -10.06 -2.51
CA MET A 85 9.78 -8.99 -2.88
C MET A 85 10.37 -9.28 -4.26
N ILE A 86 10.15 -8.41 -5.24
CA ILE A 86 10.83 -8.49 -6.53
C ILE A 86 12.19 -7.85 -6.39
N ASN A 87 13.24 -8.65 -6.55
CA ASN A 87 14.62 -8.23 -6.56
C ASN A 87 15.15 -8.18 -8.00
N TRP A 88 15.58 -6.99 -8.41
CA TRP A 88 16.08 -6.81 -9.77
C TRP A 88 17.50 -7.34 -9.90
N ILE A 89 17.74 -8.23 -10.86
CA ILE A 89 19.07 -8.82 -11.13
C ILE A 89 20.09 -7.74 -11.48
N GLU A 90 19.66 -6.66 -12.17
CA GLU A 90 20.53 -5.54 -12.54
C GLU A 90 20.93 -4.65 -11.33
N HIS A 91 20.10 -4.65 -10.29
CA HIS A 91 20.29 -3.84 -9.09
C HIS A 91 19.87 -4.64 -7.86
N PRO A 92 20.59 -5.74 -7.53
CA PRO A 92 20.21 -6.62 -6.44
C PRO A 92 20.34 -5.93 -5.08
N ILE A 93 19.50 -6.35 -4.15
CA ILE A 93 19.69 -5.97 -2.75
C ILE A 93 20.99 -6.59 -2.23
N ASP A 94 21.61 -5.92 -1.25
CA ASP A 94 22.74 -6.50 -0.53
C ASP A 94 22.29 -7.79 0.19
N GLU A 95 23.02 -8.88 0.00
CA GLU A 95 22.73 -10.19 0.57
C GLU A 95 22.64 -10.16 2.11
N ALA A 96 23.29 -9.20 2.77
CA ALA A 96 23.20 -9.01 4.22
C ALA A 96 21.77 -8.68 4.71
N TYR A 97 20.89 -8.17 3.83
CA TYR A 97 19.50 -7.88 4.19
C TYR A 97 18.58 -9.11 4.14
N ARG A 98 18.89 -10.13 3.33
CA ARG A 98 18.02 -11.31 3.15
C ARG A 98 17.68 -11.99 4.49
N PRO A 99 18.64 -12.40 5.32
CA PRO A 99 18.33 -13.07 6.58
C PRO A 99 17.51 -12.21 7.54
N ARG A 100 17.69 -10.88 7.51
CA ARG A 100 16.96 -9.95 8.36
C ARG A 100 15.49 -9.81 7.91
N LEU A 101 15.25 -9.79 6.60
CA LEU A 101 13.89 -9.78 6.05
C LEU A 101 13.19 -11.10 6.31
N GLU A 102 13.82 -12.22 6.04
CA GLU A 102 13.27 -13.57 6.30
C GLU A 102 12.89 -13.73 7.77
N GLN A 103 13.77 -13.29 8.69
CA GLN A 103 13.47 -13.32 10.12
C GLN A 103 12.28 -12.41 10.48
N TYR A 104 12.20 -11.21 9.89
CA TYR A 104 11.10 -10.29 10.12
C TYR A 104 9.76 -10.89 9.70
N PHE A 105 9.65 -11.43 8.49
CA PHE A 105 8.42 -12.03 8.00
C PHE A 105 8.06 -13.32 8.75
N LYS A 106 9.05 -14.11 9.13
CA LYS A 106 8.85 -15.28 10.01
C LYS A 106 8.25 -14.88 11.36
N ASP A 107 8.78 -13.83 12.00
CA ASP A 107 8.25 -13.33 13.28
C ASP A 107 6.82 -12.76 13.14
N LEU A 108 6.46 -12.27 11.96
CA LEU A 108 5.10 -11.82 11.61
C LEU A 108 4.15 -12.98 11.27
N ASP A 109 4.63 -14.21 11.19
CA ASP A 109 3.88 -15.36 10.69
C ASP A 109 3.32 -15.11 9.28
N ILE A 110 4.20 -14.67 8.38
CA ILE A 110 3.91 -14.39 6.97
C ILE A 110 4.90 -15.18 6.10
N ASP A 111 4.39 -15.98 5.16
CA ASP A 111 5.22 -16.62 4.15
C ASP A 111 5.87 -15.55 3.27
N PHE A 112 7.20 -15.60 3.17
CA PHE A 112 7.97 -14.59 2.44
C PHE A 112 8.93 -15.21 1.44
N GLU A 113 8.95 -14.65 0.24
CA GLU A 113 9.96 -14.99 -0.76
C GLU A 113 10.55 -13.76 -1.43
N ILE A 114 11.79 -13.88 -1.86
CA ILE A 114 12.47 -12.91 -2.72
C ILE A 114 12.56 -13.52 -4.12
N HIS A 115 11.89 -12.88 -5.07
CA HIS A 115 11.85 -13.29 -6.47
C HIS A 115 12.84 -12.48 -7.28
N ASP A 116 13.91 -13.16 -7.75
CA ASP A 116 14.94 -12.55 -8.60
C ASP A 116 14.43 -12.51 -10.05
N GLU A 117 14.34 -11.32 -10.65
CA GLU A 117 13.83 -11.13 -12.00
C GLU A 117 14.59 -10.02 -12.72
N TYR A 118 14.64 -10.08 -14.04
CA TYR A 118 15.17 -9.01 -14.88
C TYR A 118 14.23 -7.81 -14.90
N GLN A 119 14.78 -6.62 -14.72
CA GLN A 119 14.01 -5.38 -14.77
C GLN A 119 13.36 -5.16 -16.14
N PHE A 120 14.07 -5.58 -17.19
CA PHE A 120 13.60 -5.57 -18.58
C PHE A 120 13.97 -6.88 -19.27
N PRO A 121 13.18 -7.31 -20.28
CA PRO A 121 13.58 -8.43 -21.13
C PRO A 121 14.96 -8.19 -21.75
N GLN A 122 15.77 -9.23 -21.92
CA GLN A 122 17.12 -9.12 -22.51
C GLN A 122 17.11 -8.54 -23.93
N SER A 123 15.99 -8.65 -24.63
CA SER A 123 15.76 -8.04 -25.95
C SER A 123 15.44 -6.54 -25.91
N PHE A 124 15.25 -5.96 -24.73
CA PHE A 124 14.94 -4.54 -24.57
C PHE A 124 16.16 -3.67 -24.91
N LYS A 125 16.02 -2.79 -25.90
CA LYS A 125 17.07 -1.87 -26.37
C LYS A 125 16.75 -0.40 -26.11
N GLY A 126 15.69 -0.12 -25.32
CA GLY A 126 15.26 1.23 -25.01
C GLY A 126 16.00 1.83 -23.81
N ASP A 127 15.82 3.14 -23.61
CA ASP A 127 16.35 3.83 -22.44
C ASP A 127 15.59 3.46 -21.16
N PHE A 128 16.27 3.51 -20.02
CA PHE A 128 15.65 3.30 -18.74
C PHE A 128 14.53 4.32 -18.50
N ASN A 129 13.39 3.82 -18.04
CA ASN A 129 12.24 4.63 -17.74
C ASN A 129 11.54 4.13 -16.46
N CYS A 130 11.43 4.98 -15.45
CA CYS A 130 10.75 4.67 -14.18
C CYS A 130 9.31 4.18 -14.37
N TYR A 131 8.60 4.69 -15.37
CA TYR A 131 7.26 4.23 -15.70
C TYR A 131 7.26 2.77 -16.17
N LEU A 132 8.18 2.40 -17.08
CA LEU A 132 8.31 1.02 -17.55
C LEU A 132 8.75 0.07 -16.43
N CYS A 133 9.67 0.51 -15.56
CA CYS A 133 10.09 -0.26 -14.38
C CYS A 133 8.91 -0.56 -13.46
N SER A 134 8.13 0.47 -13.11
CA SER A 134 6.96 0.29 -12.23
C SER A 134 5.86 -0.55 -12.89
N ARG A 135 5.68 -0.43 -14.22
CA ARG A 135 4.76 -1.26 -15.00
C ARG A 135 5.20 -2.73 -15.00
N ASN A 136 6.50 -3.01 -15.21
CA ASN A 136 7.03 -4.38 -15.17
C ASN A 136 6.89 -4.99 -13.78
N ARG A 137 7.23 -4.25 -12.72
CA ARG A 137 7.03 -4.74 -11.35
C ARG A 137 5.57 -5.12 -11.08
N ARG A 138 4.63 -4.29 -11.52
CA ARG A 138 3.20 -4.59 -11.41
C ARG A 138 2.80 -5.82 -12.23
N ARG A 139 3.30 -5.95 -13.47
CA ARG A 139 3.06 -7.12 -14.32
C ARG A 139 3.48 -8.41 -13.61
N ILE A 140 4.70 -8.44 -13.08
CA ILE A 140 5.24 -9.62 -12.37
C ILE A 140 4.37 -9.96 -11.15
N LEU A 141 4.02 -8.96 -10.33
CA LEU A 141 3.13 -9.19 -9.17
C LEU A 141 1.77 -9.76 -9.60
N PHE A 142 1.21 -9.28 -10.70
CA PHE A 142 -0.08 -9.75 -11.22
C PHE A 142 0.02 -11.19 -11.77
N GLU A 143 1.08 -11.49 -12.51
CA GLU A 143 1.36 -12.85 -13.00
C GLU A 143 1.54 -13.84 -11.84
N MET A 144 2.31 -13.47 -10.82
CA MET A 144 2.50 -14.30 -9.62
C MET A 144 1.20 -14.48 -8.84
N ALA A 145 0.41 -13.43 -8.69
CA ALA A 145 -0.90 -13.52 -8.06
C ALA A 145 -1.81 -14.49 -8.82
N GLN A 146 -1.89 -14.36 -10.14
CA GLN A 146 -2.71 -15.24 -10.99
C GLN A 146 -2.25 -16.70 -10.92
N GLN A 147 -0.94 -16.95 -11.04
CA GLN A 147 -0.38 -18.31 -11.03
C GLN A 147 -0.63 -19.04 -9.70
N ARG A 148 -0.69 -18.30 -8.59
CA ARG A 148 -0.89 -18.84 -7.24
C ARG A 148 -2.32 -18.73 -6.73
N GLY A 149 -3.23 -18.21 -7.53
CA GLY A 149 -4.65 -18.10 -7.20
C GLY A 149 -5.01 -16.98 -6.24
N PHE A 150 -4.10 -16.00 -6.00
CA PHE A 150 -4.42 -14.81 -5.21
C PHE A 150 -5.37 -13.89 -5.98
N ARG A 151 -6.40 -13.44 -5.28
CA ARG A 151 -7.34 -12.43 -5.82
C ARG A 151 -7.06 -11.03 -5.32
N GLN A 152 -6.18 -10.88 -4.31
CA GLN A 152 -5.86 -9.59 -3.70
C GLN A 152 -4.37 -9.38 -3.60
N ILE A 153 -3.94 -8.16 -3.97
CA ILE A 153 -2.57 -7.68 -3.77
C ILE A 153 -2.64 -6.44 -2.87
N ALA A 154 -1.97 -6.48 -1.71
CA ALA A 154 -1.86 -5.33 -0.82
C ALA A 154 -0.54 -4.58 -1.05
N LEU A 155 -0.63 -3.27 -1.20
CA LEU A 155 0.50 -2.38 -1.43
C LEU A 155 0.60 -1.32 -0.33
N GLY A 156 1.82 -0.98 0.08
CA GLY A 156 2.15 -0.04 1.14
C GLY A 156 2.01 1.43 0.76
N HIS A 157 1.09 1.78 -0.13
CA HIS A 157 0.82 3.18 -0.47
C HIS A 157 0.05 3.87 0.66
N HIS A 158 0.38 5.14 0.90
CA HIS A 158 -0.15 5.96 1.98
C HIS A 158 -0.75 7.27 1.45
N LEU A 159 -1.31 8.12 2.34
CA LEU A 159 -2.02 9.34 1.98
C LEU A 159 -1.17 10.30 1.15
N ASP A 160 0.09 10.51 1.56
CA ASP A 160 1.01 11.41 0.83
C ASP A 160 1.28 10.90 -0.59
N ASP A 161 1.39 9.57 -0.81
CA ASP A 161 1.51 8.98 -2.15
C ASP A 161 0.30 9.26 -3.02
N LEU A 162 -0.90 9.23 -2.43
CA LEU A 162 -2.15 9.57 -3.12
C LEU A 162 -2.12 11.03 -3.56
N VAL A 163 -1.80 11.95 -2.65
CA VAL A 163 -1.71 13.38 -2.94
C VAL A 163 -0.66 13.66 -4.02
N GLU A 164 0.55 13.11 -3.89
CA GLU A 164 1.60 13.24 -4.91
C GLU A 164 1.12 12.74 -6.28
N THR A 165 0.43 11.60 -6.33
CA THR A 165 -0.09 11.03 -7.58
C THR A 165 -1.19 11.90 -8.17
N THR A 166 -2.10 12.43 -7.36
CA THR A 166 -3.14 13.37 -7.79
C THR A 166 -2.52 14.62 -8.42
N MET A 167 -1.55 15.22 -7.73
CA MET A 167 -0.87 16.42 -8.23
C MET A 167 -0.08 16.14 -9.51
N MET A 168 0.60 14.99 -9.59
CA MET A 168 1.28 14.57 -10.83
C MET A 168 0.31 14.42 -12.00
N ASN A 169 -0.84 13.79 -11.79
CA ASN A 169 -1.84 13.62 -12.84
C ASN A 169 -2.46 14.96 -13.25
N LEU A 170 -2.78 15.80 -12.27
CA LEU A 170 -3.37 17.13 -12.52
C LEU A 170 -2.41 18.02 -13.32
N PHE A 171 -1.17 18.18 -12.88
CA PHE A 171 -0.22 19.14 -13.47
C PHE A 171 0.43 18.65 -14.76
N PHE A 172 0.66 17.35 -14.91
CA PHE A 172 1.41 16.81 -16.05
C PHE A 172 0.56 16.03 -17.04
N ARG A 173 -0.71 15.70 -16.69
CA ARG A 173 -1.61 14.95 -17.57
C ARG A 173 -2.98 15.62 -17.77
N GLY A 174 -3.26 16.71 -17.06
CA GLY A 174 -4.55 17.40 -17.11
C GLY A 174 -5.74 16.54 -16.65
N ASN A 175 -5.48 15.60 -15.75
CA ASN A 175 -6.49 14.66 -15.26
C ASN A 175 -6.49 14.62 -13.73
N PHE A 176 -7.68 14.83 -13.13
CA PHE A 176 -7.90 14.70 -11.69
C PHE A 176 -8.17 13.23 -11.36
N ALA A 177 -7.12 12.41 -11.39
CA ALA A 177 -7.17 10.99 -11.08
C ALA A 177 -6.09 10.62 -10.05
N THR A 178 -6.39 9.62 -9.23
CA THR A 178 -5.47 9.15 -8.19
C THR A 178 -5.41 7.64 -8.08
N MET A 179 -4.77 7.15 -7.02
CA MET A 179 -4.80 5.76 -6.61
C MET A 179 -6.06 5.50 -5.77
N ASN A 180 -6.95 4.65 -6.24
CA ASN A 180 -8.11 4.26 -5.45
C ASN A 180 -7.69 3.38 -4.25
N PRO A 181 -8.39 3.47 -3.11
CA PRO A 181 -8.16 2.58 -1.95
C PRO A 181 -8.25 1.10 -2.32
N ILE A 182 -9.22 0.75 -3.13
CA ILE A 182 -9.36 -0.55 -3.79
C ILE A 182 -9.47 -0.33 -5.30
N GLN A 183 -8.77 -1.11 -6.08
CA GLN A 183 -8.74 -1.01 -7.54
C GLN A 183 -8.92 -2.38 -8.16
N GLU A 184 -9.97 -2.51 -8.95
CA GLU A 184 -10.29 -3.73 -9.67
C GLU A 184 -9.49 -3.86 -10.97
N PHE A 185 -9.12 -5.10 -11.31
CA PHE A 185 -8.46 -5.48 -12.55
C PHE A 185 -9.08 -6.76 -13.11
N PHE A 186 -9.07 -6.88 -14.43
CA PHE A 186 -9.48 -8.10 -15.16
C PHE A 186 -10.92 -8.55 -14.81
N ASP A 187 -11.87 -7.63 -14.82
CA ASP A 187 -13.29 -7.90 -14.55
C ASP A 187 -13.50 -8.62 -13.20
N GLY A 188 -12.94 -8.07 -12.12
CA GLY A 188 -13.08 -8.58 -10.76
C GLY A 188 -12.25 -9.82 -10.41
N LYS A 189 -11.32 -10.22 -11.30
CA LYS A 189 -10.44 -11.37 -11.03
C LYS A 189 -9.29 -11.05 -10.10
N LEU A 190 -8.89 -9.76 -10.02
CA LEU A 190 -7.79 -9.30 -9.18
C LEU A 190 -8.08 -7.91 -8.64
N TYR A 191 -7.78 -7.70 -7.36
CA TYR A 191 -7.91 -6.42 -6.68
C TYR A 191 -6.56 -5.97 -6.12
N VAL A 192 -6.26 -4.68 -6.28
CA VAL A 192 -5.14 -4.04 -5.57
C VAL A 192 -5.72 -3.20 -4.45
N ILE A 193 -5.35 -3.51 -3.21
CA ILE A 193 -5.80 -2.81 -2.01
C ILE A 193 -4.67 -2.00 -1.39
N ARG A 194 -5.03 -0.88 -0.75
CA ARG A 194 -4.09 0.06 -0.11
C ARG A 194 -4.54 0.38 1.32
N PRO A 195 -4.31 -0.55 2.27
CA PRO A 195 -4.83 -0.42 3.64
C PRO A 195 -4.32 0.82 4.40
N MET A 196 -3.21 1.41 3.96
CA MET A 196 -2.64 2.62 4.58
C MET A 196 -2.99 3.92 3.86
N ILE A 197 -3.98 3.91 2.95
CA ILE A 197 -4.27 5.07 2.09
C ILE A 197 -4.69 6.33 2.86
N GLU A 198 -5.19 6.21 4.09
CA GLU A 198 -5.53 7.31 4.99
C GLU A 198 -4.42 7.62 6.01
N ILE A 199 -3.25 7.00 5.92
CA ILE A 199 -2.13 7.16 6.85
C ILE A 199 -1.13 8.16 6.31
N HIS A 200 -0.75 9.17 7.10
CA HIS A 200 0.34 10.09 6.76
C HIS A 200 1.70 9.40 6.78
N GLU A 201 2.55 9.72 5.81
CA GLU A 201 3.93 9.22 5.71
C GLU A 201 4.72 9.47 7.00
N GLN A 202 4.49 10.60 7.67
CA GLN A 202 5.17 10.96 8.90
C GLN A 202 4.96 9.93 10.03
N THR A 203 3.79 9.30 10.10
CA THR A 203 3.52 8.22 11.07
C THR A 203 4.40 7.00 10.79
N ILE A 204 4.55 6.64 9.51
CA ILE A 204 5.36 5.50 9.08
C ILE A 204 6.86 5.80 9.28
N ILE A 205 7.30 7.02 8.97
CA ILE A 205 8.67 7.49 9.25
C ILE A 205 8.98 7.35 10.75
N ARG A 206 8.09 7.85 11.60
CA ARG A 206 8.24 7.74 13.05
C ARG A 206 8.34 6.29 13.50
N LEU A 207 7.51 5.39 12.91
CA LEU A 207 7.55 3.97 13.22
C LEU A 207 8.92 3.37 12.88
N ALA A 208 9.44 3.61 11.67
CA ALA A 208 10.73 3.11 11.22
C ALA A 208 11.95 3.75 11.93
N GLN A 209 11.78 4.94 12.51
CA GLN A 209 12.80 5.58 13.34
C GLN A 209 12.79 5.03 14.77
N THR A 210 11.62 4.73 15.32
CA THR A 210 11.47 4.24 16.69
C THR A 210 11.81 2.75 16.82
N TYR A 211 11.49 1.95 15.81
CA TYR A 211 11.66 0.50 15.84
C TYR A 211 12.68 0.01 14.80
N ASP A 212 13.35 -1.10 15.10
CA ASP A 212 14.45 -1.70 14.34
C ASP A 212 14.01 -2.49 13.10
N PHE A 213 13.08 -1.94 12.31
CA PHE A 213 12.66 -2.56 11.06
C PHE A 213 13.83 -2.81 10.12
N PRO A 214 13.86 -3.96 9.41
CA PRO A 214 14.93 -4.27 8.46
C PRO A 214 14.77 -3.49 7.15
N VAL A 215 14.71 -2.15 7.22
CA VAL A 215 14.52 -1.28 6.05
C VAL A 215 15.75 -1.35 5.16
N ILE A 216 15.52 -1.65 3.88
CA ILE A 216 16.54 -1.65 2.84
C ILE A 216 16.67 -0.26 2.24
N LYS A 217 17.90 0.18 2.04
CA LYS A 217 18.16 1.42 1.28
C LYS A 217 17.84 1.19 -0.20
N PRO A 218 17.19 2.16 -0.88
CA PRO A 218 16.94 2.06 -2.31
C PRO A 218 18.26 1.81 -3.07
N VAL A 219 18.27 0.77 -3.92
CA VAL A 219 19.43 0.44 -4.78
C VAL A 219 19.26 1.01 -6.20
N CYS A 220 18.09 1.58 -6.51
CA CYS A 220 17.80 2.15 -7.82
C CYS A 220 18.57 3.46 -8.03
N PRO A 221 19.43 3.58 -9.07
CA PRO A 221 20.23 4.79 -9.31
C PRO A 221 19.37 6.00 -9.74
N TYR A 222 18.11 5.78 -10.14
CA TYR A 222 17.18 6.80 -10.65
C TYR A 222 16.17 7.30 -9.60
N ASP A 223 16.27 6.85 -8.36
CA ASP A 223 15.31 7.14 -7.30
C ASP A 223 15.16 8.65 -7.04
N GLN A 224 16.26 9.40 -7.11
CA GLN A 224 16.33 10.84 -6.82
C GLN A 224 16.05 11.75 -8.04
N THR A 225 16.00 11.22 -9.26
CA THR A 225 16.00 12.03 -10.50
C THR A 225 14.63 12.13 -11.19
N ASN A 226 13.66 11.37 -10.75
CA ASN A 226 12.33 11.33 -11.37
C ASN A 226 11.46 12.54 -11.00
N ILE A 227 10.39 12.77 -11.79
CA ILE A 227 9.45 13.89 -11.59
C ILE A 227 8.83 13.85 -10.18
N ARG A 228 8.54 12.66 -9.65
CA ARG A 228 7.97 12.49 -8.31
C ARG A 228 8.91 13.02 -7.24
N ALA A 229 10.21 12.73 -7.34
CA ALA A 229 11.21 13.24 -6.40
C ALA A 229 11.28 14.77 -6.39
N LYS A 230 11.06 15.40 -7.56
CA LYS A 230 11.00 16.87 -7.69
C LYS A 230 9.70 17.47 -7.14
N LEU A 231 8.59 16.78 -7.31
CA LEU A 231 7.27 17.24 -6.86
C LEU A 231 7.07 17.07 -5.35
N LYS A 232 7.60 16.01 -4.77
CA LYS A 232 7.43 15.66 -3.35
C LYS A 232 7.70 16.81 -2.37
N PRO A 233 8.81 17.59 -2.45
CA PRO A 233 9.04 18.72 -1.56
C PRO A 233 7.98 19.82 -1.72
N ILE A 234 7.50 20.09 -2.94
CA ILE A 234 6.47 21.10 -3.22
C ILE A 234 5.13 20.69 -2.61
N VAL A 235 4.73 19.44 -2.80
CA VAL A 235 3.51 18.88 -2.18
C VAL A 235 3.61 18.96 -0.65
N LYS A 236 4.77 18.65 -0.09
CA LYS A 236 5.00 18.74 1.35
C LYS A 236 4.84 20.18 1.87
N GLU A 237 5.32 21.19 1.14
CA GLU A 237 5.11 22.59 1.49
C GLU A 237 3.63 22.96 1.48
N ILE A 238 2.89 22.55 0.44
CA ILE A 238 1.43 22.78 0.35
C ILE A 238 0.71 22.12 1.54
N CYS A 239 1.04 20.87 1.86
CA CYS A 239 0.45 20.15 3.00
C CYS A 239 0.81 20.78 4.36
N HIS A 240 1.88 21.58 4.44
CA HIS A 240 2.22 22.32 5.65
C HIS A 240 1.46 23.64 5.80
N MET A 241 0.87 24.19 4.72
CA MET A 241 0.07 25.40 4.79
C MET A 241 -1.27 25.19 5.51
N ASP A 242 -1.84 23.99 5.37
CA ASP A 242 -3.04 23.58 6.08
C ASP A 242 -2.88 22.12 6.56
N LYS A 243 -3.19 21.87 7.83
CA LYS A 243 -3.03 20.53 8.43
C LYS A 243 -3.96 19.47 7.83
N PHE A 244 -5.01 19.88 7.13
CA PHE A 244 -5.97 19.00 6.48
C PHE A 244 -5.83 18.97 4.95
N ALA A 245 -4.80 19.60 4.39
CA ALA A 245 -4.64 19.69 2.93
C ALA A 245 -4.61 18.32 2.25
N CYS A 246 -3.94 17.34 2.86
CA CYS A 246 -3.88 15.98 2.31
C CYS A 246 -5.23 15.28 2.39
N GLU A 247 -5.94 15.42 3.51
CA GLU A 247 -7.28 14.87 3.70
C GLU A 247 -8.29 15.51 2.75
N HIS A 248 -8.20 16.82 2.51
CA HIS A 248 -9.07 17.50 1.54
C HIS A 248 -8.90 16.95 0.12
N VAL A 249 -7.67 16.65 -0.30
CA VAL A 249 -7.41 16.01 -1.60
C VAL A 249 -8.03 14.61 -1.63
N PHE A 250 -7.88 13.83 -0.56
CA PHE A 250 -8.46 12.51 -0.45
C PHE A 250 -10.00 12.55 -0.45
N ASP A 251 -10.60 13.46 0.32
CA ASP A 251 -12.05 13.58 0.42
C ASP A 251 -12.69 14.08 -0.88
N ALA A 252 -11.99 14.91 -1.66
CA ALA A 252 -12.44 15.30 -2.99
C ALA A 252 -12.62 14.06 -3.91
N HIS A 253 -11.71 13.10 -3.84
CA HIS A 253 -11.85 11.83 -4.57
C HIS A 253 -12.95 10.92 -4.00
N LYS A 254 -13.16 10.90 -2.69
CA LYS A 254 -14.24 10.12 -2.07
C LYS A 254 -15.63 10.55 -2.55
N LEU A 255 -15.82 11.84 -2.78
CA LEU A 255 -17.09 12.35 -3.30
C LEU A 255 -17.43 11.77 -4.67
N ASP A 256 -16.44 11.73 -5.58
CA ASP A 256 -16.61 11.14 -6.90
C ASP A 256 -16.93 9.63 -6.83
N CYS A 257 -16.22 8.88 -6.00
CA CYS A 257 -16.48 7.46 -5.78
C CYS A 257 -17.87 7.19 -5.19
N ARG A 258 -18.41 8.07 -4.34
CA ARG A 258 -19.77 7.94 -3.78
C ARG A 258 -20.84 8.17 -4.83
N ILE A 259 -20.65 9.13 -5.72
CA ILE A 259 -21.57 9.43 -6.82
C ILE A 259 -21.67 8.25 -7.78
N GLU A 260 -20.55 7.68 -8.20
CA GLU A 260 -20.52 6.50 -9.07
C GLU A 260 -21.23 5.28 -8.45
N ARG A 261 -21.08 5.04 -7.14
CA ARG A 261 -21.80 3.96 -6.44
C ARG A 261 -23.31 4.19 -6.36
N LEU A 262 -23.75 5.42 -6.13
CA LEU A 262 -25.17 5.77 -6.10
C LEU A 262 -25.82 5.58 -7.48
N GLU A 263 -25.12 5.89 -8.56
CA GLU A 263 -25.61 5.65 -9.93
C GLU A 263 -25.71 4.15 -10.26
N GLN A 264 -24.79 3.33 -9.78
CA GLN A 264 -24.83 1.87 -9.95
C GLN A 264 -25.95 1.22 -9.14
N ASP A 265 -26.21 1.67 -7.92
CA ASP A 265 -27.30 1.16 -7.09
C ASP A 265 -28.70 1.54 -7.63
N THR A 266 -28.83 2.69 -8.29
CA THR A 266 -30.10 3.10 -8.92
C THR A 266 -30.35 2.40 -10.23
N SER A 267 -29.34 1.92 -10.95
CA SER A 267 -29.50 1.14 -12.17
C SER A 267 -30.03 -0.30 -11.94
N GLY A 268 -29.98 -0.76 -10.68
CA GLY A 268 -30.50 -2.07 -10.26
C GLY A 268 -31.97 -2.13 -9.92
N ILE A 269 -32.70 -1.00 -9.91
CA ILE A 269 -34.15 -0.97 -9.69
C ILE A 269 -34.84 -1.06 -11.06
N GLY A 270 -34.85 -2.24 -11.64
CA GLY A 270 -35.74 -2.58 -12.74
C GLY A 270 -37.19 -2.52 -12.29
N PRO A 271 -38.13 -2.18 -13.18
CA PRO A 271 -39.56 -2.09 -12.84
C PRO A 271 -40.05 -3.42 -12.28
N LYS A 272 -40.72 -3.36 -11.12
CA LYS A 272 -41.39 -4.53 -10.53
C LYS A 272 -42.34 -5.13 -11.57
N PRO A 273 -42.37 -6.46 -11.75
CA PRO A 273 -43.33 -7.08 -12.63
C PRO A 273 -44.75 -6.79 -12.11
N GLU A 274 -45.59 -6.25 -12.99
CA GLU A 274 -47.00 -6.02 -12.72
C GLU A 274 -47.68 -7.35 -12.32
N SER A 275 -48.31 -7.33 -11.16
CA SER A 275 -49.15 -8.44 -10.70
C SER A 275 -50.31 -8.60 -11.64
N LYS A 276 -50.37 -9.70 -12.42
CA LYS A 276 -51.53 -10.10 -13.18
C LYS A 276 -52.69 -10.36 -12.20
N THR A 277 -53.65 -9.46 -12.18
CA THR A 277 -54.96 -9.70 -11.59
C THR A 277 -55.70 -10.71 -12.46
N GLU A 278 -55.86 -11.91 -11.96
CA GLU A 278 -56.81 -12.88 -12.53
C GLU A 278 -58.24 -12.32 -12.32
N SER A 279 -58.87 -11.98 -13.42
CA SER A 279 -60.33 -11.74 -13.46
C SER A 279 -61.01 -13.08 -13.42
N LYS A 280 -61.67 -13.40 -12.31
CA LYS A 280 -62.72 -14.42 -12.26
C LYS A 280 -63.92 -13.85 -12.96
N THR A 281 -64.32 -14.48 -14.03
CA THR A 281 -65.66 -14.34 -14.63
C THR A 281 -66.49 -15.53 -14.18
N ASP A 282 -67.64 -15.22 -13.58
CA ASP A 282 -68.78 -16.13 -13.46
C ASP A 282 -69.43 -16.40 -14.84
#